data_8db99f055bffd18c80642aa88e8b6439
#
_entry.id   8db99f055bffd18c80642aa88e8b6439
#
_cell.length_a   1.000
_cell.length_b   1.000
_cell.length_c   1.000
_cell.angle_alpha   90.00
_cell.angle_beta   90.00
_cell.angle_gamma   90.00
#
_symmetry.space_group_name_H-M   'P 1'
#
loop_
_entity.id
_entity.type
_entity.pdbx_description
1 polymer ?
#
loop_
_entity_poly.entity_id
_entity_poly.type
_entity_poly.pdbx_seq_one_letter_code
_entity_poly.pdbx_strand_id
1 'polypeptide(L)'
;MKKTRIIALLLALLCALNCLALPALAAAENAAEETAAASDDPAALDDPAQDAQEDTTTQEAIVSADPNFTVAAKAALLIDLNTGRTVYEQDADERVYPASLTKIMTCLIALENGNLSDVITIDEAALAGLDQDSSVVGLQVGEQITLENLLYCMMVHSGNDAANAVAEYIAGSTADFVRMMNERAYELGCKDTHFNNPHGLHDESHYTTARDLARITQAALSPSFKTSSTGAFVSFSSK
;
A
#
# COMPACT_ATOMS: atom_id res chain seq x y z
N MET A 1 -13.39 -16.32 -2.86
CA MET A 1 -13.91 -15.24 -3.72
C MET A 1 -14.37 -13.99 -2.95
N LYS A 2 -15.07 -14.09 -1.79
CA LYS A 2 -15.50 -12.91 -1.01
C LYS A 2 -14.33 -12.15 -0.37
N LYS A 3 -13.41 -12.84 0.34
CA LYS A 3 -12.26 -12.25 1.06
C LYS A 3 -11.45 -11.30 0.18
N THR A 4 -11.25 -11.66 -1.03
CA THR A 4 -10.41 -10.99 -2.00
C THR A 4 -11.05 -9.72 -2.59
N ARG A 5 -12.37 -9.76 -2.85
CA ARG A 5 -13.09 -8.57 -3.30
C ARG A 5 -13.10 -7.47 -2.24
N ILE A 6 -13.14 -7.89 -0.95
CA ILE A 6 -13.06 -6.99 0.19
C ILE A 6 -11.72 -6.27 0.21
N ILE A 7 -10.59 -7.00 0.12
CA ILE A 7 -9.25 -6.40 0.14
C ILE A 7 -9.06 -5.41 -1.01
N ALA A 8 -9.42 -5.79 -2.24
CA ALA A 8 -9.23 -4.91 -3.40
C ALA A 8 -10.07 -3.64 -3.30
N LEU A 9 -11.32 -3.75 -2.85
CA LEU A 9 -12.21 -2.60 -2.65
C LEU A 9 -11.69 -1.70 -1.54
N LEU A 10 -11.22 -2.28 -0.44
CA LEU A 10 -10.72 -1.58 0.74
C LEU A 10 -9.36 -0.90 0.47
N LEU A 11 -8.44 -1.57 -0.24
CA LEU A 11 -7.16 -0.97 -0.62
C LEU A 11 -7.32 0.14 -1.66
N ALA A 12 -8.20 -0.02 -2.65
CA ALA A 12 -8.51 1.01 -3.63
C ALA A 12 -9.12 2.26 -2.96
N LEU A 13 -9.96 2.07 -1.94
CA LEU A 13 -10.61 3.16 -1.22
C LEU A 13 -9.64 3.87 -0.28
N LEU A 14 -8.72 3.15 0.38
CA LEU A 14 -7.68 3.73 1.23
C LEU A 14 -6.69 4.59 0.40
N CYS A 15 -6.34 4.15 -0.81
CA CYS A 15 -5.56 4.94 -1.75
C CYS A 15 -6.32 6.19 -2.24
N ALA A 16 -7.62 6.07 -2.50
CA ALA A 16 -8.45 7.18 -2.95
C ALA A 16 -8.65 8.26 -1.86
N LEU A 17 -8.79 7.87 -0.59
CA LEU A 17 -8.94 8.82 0.52
C LEU A 17 -7.68 9.65 0.76
N ASN A 18 -6.50 9.08 0.53
CA ASN A 18 -5.24 9.83 0.64
C ASN A 18 -4.99 10.78 -0.55
N CYS A 19 -5.65 10.56 -1.71
CA CYS A 19 -5.58 11.45 -2.87
C CYS A 19 -6.54 12.66 -2.79
N LEU A 20 -7.58 12.60 -1.94
CA LEU A 20 -8.59 13.68 -1.82
C LEU A 20 -8.17 14.83 -0.90
N ALA A 21 -7.00 14.80 -0.29
CA ALA A 21 -6.47 15.83 0.60
C ALA A 21 -5.58 16.87 -0.09
N LEU A 22 -5.69 17.06 -1.42
CA LEU A 22 -5.01 18.15 -2.14
C LEU A 22 -5.93 19.34 -2.31
N PRO A 23 -5.55 20.54 -1.85
CA PRO A 23 -6.29 21.76 -2.17
C PRO A 23 -6.16 22.07 -3.65
N ALA A 24 -7.29 22.31 -4.29
CA ALA A 24 -7.36 22.92 -5.61
C ALA A 24 -6.74 24.33 -5.56
N LEU A 25 -5.62 24.53 -6.24
CA LEU A 25 -5.20 25.88 -6.60
C LEU A 25 -4.45 25.91 -7.92
N ALA A 26 -4.98 26.76 -8.80
CA ALA A 26 -4.41 27.49 -9.93
C ALA A 26 -4.32 26.78 -11.28
N ALA A 27 -5.36 27.08 -12.06
CA ALA A 27 -5.27 27.25 -13.49
C ALA A 27 -4.63 28.61 -13.80
N ALA A 28 -3.66 28.63 -14.72
CA ALA A 28 -3.37 29.80 -15.62
C ALA A 28 -2.44 29.30 -16.73
N GLU A 29 -3.00 29.20 -17.91
CA GLU A 29 -2.65 29.86 -19.16
C GLU A 29 -1.17 30.04 -19.49
N ASN A 30 -0.69 29.38 -20.59
CA ASN A 30 -0.44 30.13 -21.82
C ASN A 30 -0.15 29.20 -23.00
N ALA A 31 -0.82 29.51 -24.09
CA ALA A 31 -0.62 28.99 -25.43
C ALA A 31 0.48 29.84 -26.15
N ALA A 32 1.18 29.20 -27.08
CA ALA A 32 1.68 29.72 -28.37
C ALA A 32 2.72 28.73 -28.89
N GLU A 33 2.38 28.03 -29.94
CA GLU A 33 2.67 28.33 -31.36
C GLU A 33 4.10 27.99 -31.80
N GLU A 34 4.10 27.02 -32.71
CA GLU A 34 4.59 27.03 -34.13
C GLU A 34 6.12 26.83 -34.28
N THR A 35 6.67 26.03 -35.15
CA THR A 35 6.45 25.69 -36.56
C THR A 35 7.39 24.53 -36.98
N ALA A 36 6.97 23.92 -38.08
CA ALA A 36 7.59 22.83 -38.81
C ALA A 36 8.96 23.13 -39.44
N ALA A 37 9.74 22.08 -39.72
CA ALA A 37 10.33 21.89 -41.06
C ALA A 37 10.97 20.49 -41.18
N ALA A 38 10.67 19.84 -42.29
CA ALA A 38 11.18 18.56 -42.77
C ALA A 38 12.51 18.73 -43.50
N SER A 39 13.27 17.63 -43.60
CA SER A 39 13.89 17.15 -44.88
C SER A 39 14.80 15.94 -44.61
N ASP A 40 14.41 14.82 -45.19
CA ASP A 40 15.04 14.09 -46.29
C ASP A 40 16.25 13.19 -45.96
N ASP A 41 16.00 11.96 -46.19
CA ASP A 41 16.77 10.73 -46.50
C ASP A 41 17.69 10.89 -47.75
N PRO A 42 18.61 10.00 -48.15
CA PRO A 42 18.58 8.53 -48.08
C PRO A 42 19.92 7.75 -48.06
N ALA A 43 19.77 6.42 -47.82
CA ALA A 43 20.51 5.27 -48.43
C ALA A 43 22.02 5.09 -48.08
N ALA A 44 22.58 3.92 -47.96
CA ALA A 44 22.35 2.53 -48.35
C ALA A 44 23.43 1.57 -47.77
N LEU A 45 23.04 0.29 -47.56
CA LEU A 45 23.80 -0.96 -47.83
C LEU A 45 25.11 -1.23 -47.09
N ASP A 46 25.32 -2.29 -46.35
CA ASP A 46 25.51 -3.71 -46.68
C ASP A 46 25.85 -4.55 -45.42
N ASP A 47 25.33 -5.76 -45.39
CA ASP A 47 25.57 -6.92 -44.52
C ASP A 47 26.85 -7.67 -45.00
N PRO A 48 27.37 -8.74 -44.37
CA PRO A 48 27.01 -9.55 -43.20
C PRO A 48 28.19 -10.06 -42.32
N ALA A 49 27.90 -10.69 -41.22
CA ALA A 49 28.41 -11.99 -40.76
C ALA A 49 28.79 -12.12 -39.29
N GLN A 50 28.07 -13.03 -38.65
CA GLN A 50 28.49 -14.12 -37.75
C GLN A 50 28.80 -13.89 -36.29
N ASP A 51 27.90 -14.53 -35.51
CA ASP A 51 28.15 -15.40 -34.36
C ASP A 51 28.99 -14.92 -33.17
N ALA A 52 28.26 -14.62 -32.11
CA ALA A 52 28.59 -15.08 -30.76
C ALA A 52 27.34 -14.99 -29.87
N GLN A 53 26.81 -16.16 -29.47
CA GLN A 53 25.87 -16.29 -28.39
C GLN A 53 26.54 -15.84 -27.10
N GLU A 54 26.25 -14.66 -26.65
CA GLU A 54 26.40 -14.27 -25.25
C GLU A 54 25.00 -14.31 -24.60
N ASP A 55 24.87 -15.23 -23.66
CA ASP A 55 23.78 -15.34 -22.71
C ASP A 55 23.79 -14.10 -21.81
N THR A 56 23.20 -13.03 -22.33
CA THR A 56 22.91 -11.83 -21.56
C THR A 56 21.55 -12.03 -20.93
N THR A 57 21.55 -12.47 -19.67
CA THR A 57 20.47 -12.23 -18.73
C THR A 57 20.16 -10.74 -18.76
N THR A 58 19.21 -10.38 -19.60
CA THR A 58 18.73 -9.00 -19.74
C THR A 58 18.04 -8.63 -18.42
N GLN A 59 18.75 -7.95 -17.54
CA GLN A 59 18.09 -7.06 -16.58
C GLN A 59 17.34 -6.04 -17.45
N GLU A 60 16.06 -6.33 -17.71
CA GLU A 60 15.19 -5.37 -18.36
C GLU A 60 15.15 -4.12 -17.49
N ALA A 61 15.72 -3.07 -18.03
CA ALA A 61 15.82 -1.76 -17.40
C ALA A 61 14.42 -1.30 -16.93
N ILE A 62 14.41 -0.71 -15.76
CA ILE A 62 13.31 0.13 -15.26
C ILE A 62 12.93 1.07 -16.40
N VAL A 63 11.75 0.84 -16.99
CA VAL A 63 11.21 1.78 -17.96
C VAL A 63 10.70 2.97 -17.16
N SER A 64 11.58 3.92 -16.89
CA SER A 64 11.22 5.24 -16.43
C SER A 64 10.41 5.89 -17.56
N ALA A 65 9.10 5.92 -17.38
CA ALA A 65 8.27 6.78 -18.19
C ALA A 65 8.62 8.21 -17.80
N ASP A 66 9.18 9.02 -18.66
CA ASP A 66 9.60 10.40 -18.44
C ASP A 66 10.62 10.59 -17.28
N PRO A 67 11.89 10.89 -17.57
CA PRO A 67 12.91 11.18 -16.56
C PRO A 67 12.60 12.43 -15.72
N ASN A 68 11.59 13.20 -16.07
CA ASN A 68 11.13 14.38 -15.33
C ASN A 68 9.86 14.12 -14.51
N PHE A 69 9.31 12.90 -14.53
CA PHE A 69 8.14 12.57 -13.71
C PHE A 69 8.56 12.42 -12.23
N THR A 70 8.01 13.28 -11.40
CA THR A 70 8.17 13.21 -9.94
C THR A 70 6.82 13.20 -9.27
N VAL A 71 6.72 12.44 -8.19
CA VAL A 71 5.53 12.41 -7.34
C VAL A 71 5.75 13.34 -6.17
N ALA A 72 4.75 14.14 -5.82
CA ALA A 72 4.78 15.00 -4.64
C ALA A 72 4.60 14.15 -3.36
N ALA A 73 5.57 13.26 -3.10
CA ALA A 73 5.60 12.36 -1.96
C ALA A 73 7.04 12.22 -1.45
N LYS A 74 7.21 11.90 -0.15
CA LYS A 74 8.52 11.66 0.44
C LYS A 74 9.16 10.38 -0.13
N ALA A 75 8.36 9.34 -0.30
CA ALA A 75 8.76 8.09 -0.93
C ALA A 75 7.62 7.54 -1.80
N ALA A 76 7.94 6.90 -2.92
CA ALA A 76 6.93 6.31 -3.81
C ALA A 76 7.48 5.05 -4.50
N LEU A 77 6.60 4.09 -4.75
CA LEU A 77 6.91 2.87 -5.48
C LEU A 77 5.68 2.43 -6.29
N LEU A 78 5.89 2.14 -7.58
CA LEU A 78 4.91 1.54 -8.47
C LEU A 78 5.41 0.19 -8.95
N ILE A 79 4.63 -0.86 -8.71
CA ILE A 79 4.96 -2.23 -9.10
C ILE A 79 3.86 -2.78 -9.99
N ASP A 80 4.24 -3.44 -11.08
CA ASP A 80 3.35 -4.30 -11.85
C ASP A 80 3.13 -5.60 -11.09
N LEU A 81 1.91 -5.83 -10.61
CA LEU A 81 1.56 -7.00 -9.80
C LEU A 81 1.63 -8.32 -10.57
N ASN A 82 1.53 -8.31 -11.91
CA ASN A 82 1.60 -9.54 -12.70
C ASN A 82 3.03 -10.01 -12.89
N THR A 83 3.96 -9.07 -13.07
CA THR A 83 5.37 -9.37 -13.37
C THR A 83 6.27 -9.20 -12.15
N GLY A 84 5.83 -8.51 -11.10
CA GLY A 84 6.65 -8.12 -9.95
C GLY A 84 7.64 -6.99 -10.28
N ARG A 85 7.61 -6.46 -11.51
CA ARG A 85 8.56 -5.45 -11.97
C ARG A 85 8.26 -4.08 -11.37
N THR A 86 9.31 -3.40 -10.89
CA THR A 86 9.22 -1.99 -10.50
C THR A 86 9.10 -1.12 -11.76
N VAL A 87 8.04 -0.34 -11.85
CA VAL A 87 7.75 0.60 -12.93
C VAL A 87 8.27 1.99 -12.61
N TYR A 88 8.16 2.41 -11.35
CA TYR A 88 8.65 3.69 -10.85
C TYR A 88 9.06 3.57 -9.39
N GLU A 89 10.13 4.25 -9.00
CA GLU A 89 10.52 4.40 -7.59
C GLU A 89 11.15 5.77 -7.32
N GLN A 90 10.88 6.27 -6.14
CA GLN A 90 11.44 7.50 -5.58
C GLN A 90 11.65 7.25 -4.09
N ASP A 91 12.90 7.29 -3.63
CA ASP A 91 13.27 7.09 -2.22
C ASP A 91 12.57 5.88 -1.56
N ALA A 92 12.39 4.79 -2.35
CA ALA A 92 11.53 3.67 -1.99
C ALA A 92 12.02 2.89 -0.75
N ASP A 93 13.29 3.02 -0.38
CA ASP A 93 13.92 2.40 0.78
C ASP A 93 14.12 3.39 1.95
N GLU A 94 13.70 4.65 1.81
CA GLU A 94 13.72 5.61 2.92
C GLU A 94 12.68 5.23 3.98
N ARG A 95 13.08 5.29 5.27
CA ARG A 95 12.15 5.07 6.37
C ARG A 95 11.15 6.21 6.49
N VAL A 96 9.89 5.86 6.56
CA VAL A 96 8.76 6.76 6.69
C VAL A 96 7.77 6.24 7.72
N TYR A 97 6.96 7.12 8.27
CA TYR A 97 5.86 6.73 9.15
C TYR A 97 4.65 6.32 8.30
N PRO A 98 4.17 5.06 8.43
CA PRO A 98 3.10 4.54 7.58
C PRO A 98 1.75 5.18 7.83
N ALA A 99 1.52 5.78 9.01
CA ALA A 99 0.21 6.23 9.44
C ALA A 99 -0.85 5.13 9.22
N SER A 100 -2.05 5.48 8.74
CA SER A 100 -3.14 4.51 8.51
C SER A 100 -2.85 3.41 7.47
N LEU A 101 -1.77 3.50 6.71
CA LEU A 101 -1.35 2.40 5.83
C LEU A 101 -0.92 1.15 6.63
N THR A 102 -0.62 1.29 7.91
CA THR A 102 -0.45 0.18 8.88
C THR A 102 -1.61 -0.80 8.83
N LYS A 103 -2.85 -0.32 8.63
CA LYS A 103 -4.06 -1.14 8.60
C LYS A 103 -4.10 -2.16 7.47
N ILE A 104 -3.23 -2.03 6.46
CA ILE A 104 -3.03 -3.06 5.43
C ILE A 104 -2.46 -4.33 6.05
N MET A 105 -1.45 -4.22 6.94
CA MET A 105 -0.91 -5.36 7.69
C MET A 105 -1.96 -5.93 8.65
N THR A 106 -2.68 -5.08 9.37
CA THR A 106 -3.75 -5.52 10.27
C THR A 106 -4.83 -6.31 9.53
N CYS A 107 -5.24 -5.81 8.36
CA CYS A 107 -6.21 -6.51 7.50
C CYS A 107 -5.65 -7.84 6.98
N LEU A 108 -4.38 -7.90 6.56
CA LEU A 108 -3.73 -9.11 6.10
C LEU A 108 -3.78 -10.20 7.18
N ILE A 109 -3.33 -9.88 8.40
CA ILE A 109 -3.29 -10.84 9.52
C ILE A 109 -4.72 -11.29 9.89
N ALA A 110 -5.67 -10.37 9.93
CA ALA A 110 -7.07 -10.71 10.22
C ALA A 110 -7.67 -11.67 9.19
N LEU A 111 -7.32 -11.53 7.92
CA LEU A 111 -7.80 -12.40 6.85
C LEU A 111 -7.10 -13.75 6.82
N GLU A 112 -5.86 -13.83 7.29
CA GLU A 112 -5.10 -15.07 7.42
C GLU A 112 -5.57 -15.91 8.62
N ASN A 113 -5.98 -15.28 9.73
CA ASN A 113 -6.22 -15.95 11.01
C ASN A 113 -7.69 -15.93 11.46
N GLY A 114 -8.54 -15.03 10.95
CA GLY A 114 -9.93 -14.87 11.36
C GLY A 114 -10.94 -15.48 10.41
N ASN A 115 -12.17 -15.63 10.90
CA ASN A 115 -13.32 -15.99 10.07
C ASN A 115 -14.24 -14.77 9.93
N LEU A 116 -14.51 -14.33 8.71
CA LEU A 116 -15.26 -13.10 8.40
C LEU A 116 -16.68 -13.09 9.00
N SER A 117 -17.28 -14.28 9.21
CA SER A 117 -18.63 -14.41 9.77
C SER A 117 -18.68 -14.45 11.30
N ASP A 118 -17.52 -14.49 11.98
CA ASP A 118 -17.48 -14.49 13.44
C ASP A 118 -18.01 -13.17 13.98
N VAL A 119 -18.87 -13.27 14.99
CA VAL A 119 -19.43 -12.11 15.69
C VAL A 119 -18.57 -11.79 16.89
N ILE A 120 -18.02 -10.59 16.89
CA ILE A 120 -17.11 -10.08 17.90
C ILE A 120 -17.90 -9.16 18.82
N THR A 121 -17.76 -9.34 20.13
CA THR A 121 -18.29 -8.42 21.12
C THR A 121 -17.19 -7.45 21.49
N ILE A 122 -17.45 -6.16 21.30
CA ILE A 122 -16.48 -5.09 21.62
C ILE A 122 -16.33 -4.98 23.13
N ASP A 123 -15.12 -4.99 23.60
CA ASP A 123 -14.76 -4.81 24.99
C ASP A 123 -14.07 -3.44 25.25
N GLU A 124 -13.75 -3.17 26.52
CA GLU A 124 -13.06 -1.94 26.91
C GLU A 124 -11.62 -1.88 26.35
N ALA A 125 -10.97 -3.02 26.17
CA ALA A 125 -9.60 -3.08 25.67
C ALA A 125 -9.50 -2.57 24.22
N ALA A 126 -10.50 -2.88 23.41
CA ALA A 126 -10.58 -2.40 22.02
C ALA A 126 -10.68 -0.86 21.91
N LEU A 127 -11.23 -0.22 22.92
CA LEU A 127 -11.42 1.24 22.96
C LEU A 127 -10.31 1.98 23.73
N ALA A 128 -9.40 1.25 24.35
CA ALA A 128 -8.33 1.81 25.17
C ALA A 128 -7.20 2.41 24.31
N GLY A 129 -6.50 3.41 24.87
CA GLY A 129 -5.27 3.97 24.31
C GLY A 129 -5.46 4.78 23.02
N LEU A 130 -6.69 5.23 22.74
CA LEU A 130 -7.00 6.09 21.60
C LEU A 130 -7.11 7.55 22.05
N ASP A 131 -6.41 8.44 21.33
CA ASP A 131 -6.46 9.88 21.59
C ASP A 131 -7.81 10.46 21.11
N GLN A 132 -8.19 11.63 21.67
CA GLN A 132 -9.45 12.30 21.30
C GLN A 132 -9.55 12.67 19.83
N ASP A 133 -8.40 12.92 19.19
CA ASP A 133 -8.31 13.28 17.76
C ASP A 133 -8.12 12.05 16.86
N SER A 134 -8.18 10.85 17.42
CA SER A 134 -8.07 9.60 16.66
C SER A 134 -9.27 9.42 15.74
N SER A 135 -9.01 8.93 14.52
CA SER A 135 -10.10 8.49 13.64
C SER A 135 -10.75 7.23 14.23
N VAL A 136 -12.00 7.34 14.66
CA VAL A 136 -12.79 6.24 15.21
C VAL A 136 -14.13 6.15 14.50
N VAL A 137 -14.72 4.96 14.46
CA VAL A 137 -16.11 4.76 13.97
C VAL A 137 -17.13 4.86 15.09
N GLY A 138 -16.67 4.91 16.34
CA GLY A 138 -17.52 5.09 17.51
C GLY A 138 -18.13 3.79 18.03
N LEU A 139 -17.37 2.69 18.00
CA LEU A 139 -17.78 1.42 18.58
C LEU A 139 -18.09 1.56 20.08
N GLN A 140 -19.05 0.78 20.56
CA GLN A 140 -19.47 0.81 21.97
C GLN A 140 -19.16 -0.51 22.66
N VAL A 141 -18.80 -0.46 23.95
CA VAL A 141 -18.64 -1.68 24.76
C VAL A 141 -19.93 -2.49 24.76
N GLY A 142 -19.82 -3.79 24.48
CA GLY A 142 -20.94 -4.70 24.36
C GLY A 142 -21.60 -4.75 22.97
N GLU A 143 -21.20 -3.89 22.04
CA GLU A 143 -21.64 -3.95 20.66
C GLU A 143 -21.19 -5.26 20.01
N GLN A 144 -22.05 -5.85 19.19
CA GLN A 144 -21.77 -7.07 18.44
C GLN A 144 -21.66 -6.77 16.95
N ILE A 145 -20.54 -7.11 16.36
CA ILE A 145 -20.21 -6.81 14.98
C ILE A 145 -19.41 -7.98 14.36
N THR A 146 -19.67 -8.29 13.09
CA THR A 146 -18.90 -9.33 12.40
C THR A 146 -17.48 -8.86 12.07
N LEU A 147 -16.51 -9.79 11.99
CA LEU A 147 -15.15 -9.46 11.55
C LEU A 147 -15.17 -8.78 10.17
N GLU A 148 -16.03 -9.23 9.25
CA GLU A 148 -16.19 -8.59 7.94
C GLU A 148 -16.52 -7.09 8.08
N ASN A 149 -17.50 -6.75 8.92
CA ASN A 149 -17.91 -5.37 9.14
C ASN A 149 -16.85 -4.55 9.88
N LEU A 150 -16.15 -5.14 10.86
CA LEU A 150 -15.00 -4.49 11.51
C LEU A 150 -13.91 -4.13 10.51
N LEU A 151 -13.59 -5.05 9.57
CA LEU A 151 -12.63 -4.75 8.52
C LEU A 151 -13.10 -3.64 7.59
N TYR A 152 -14.40 -3.55 7.29
CA TYR A 152 -14.94 -2.39 6.56
C TYR A 152 -14.82 -1.09 7.36
N CYS A 153 -15.16 -1.10 8.65
CA CYS A 153 -15.01 0.05 9.53
C CYS A 153 -13.54 0.52 9.58
N MET A 154 -12.62 -0.42 9.76
CA MET A 154 -11.19 -0.14 9.80
C MET A 154 -10.65 0.43 8.48
N MET A 155 -11.00 -0.18 7.35
CA MET A 155 -10.39 0.17 6.06
C MET A 155 -11.05 1.35 5.37
N VAL A 156 -12.37 1.52 5.51
CA VAL A 156 -13.13 2.60 4.83
C VAL A 156 -13.09 3.89 5.63
N HIS A 157 -13.32 3.81 6.94
CA HIS A 157 -13.35 4.97 7.83
C HIS A 157 -12.02 5.20 8.54
N SER A 158 -11.06 4.31 8.32
CA SER A 158 -9.77 4.35 9.03
C SER A 158 -9.93 4.24 10.55
N GLY A 159 -10.97 3.53 11.04
CA GLY A 159 -11.30 3.40 12.45
C GLY A 159 -10.17 2.75 13.25
N ASN A 160 -9.62 3.48 14.22
CA ASN A 160 -8.58 2.97 15.11
C ASN A 160 -9.17 2.03 16.16
N ASP A 161 -10.39 2.32 16.64
CA ASP A 161 -11.18 1.45 17.50
C ASP A 161 -11.47 0.10 16.81
N ALA A 162 -11.83 0.11 15.53
CA ALA A 162 -12.01 -1.11 14.76
C ALA A 162 -10.70 -1.88 14.58
N ALA A 163 -9.56 -1.21 14.41
CA ALA A 163 -8.25 -1.86 14.32
C ALA A 163 -7.86 -2.56 15.63
N ASN A 164 -8.08 -1.90 16.78
CA ASN A 164 -7.86 -2.49 18.08
C ASN A 164 -8.80 -3.69 18.31
N ALA A 165 -10.09 -3.56 17.99
CA ALA A 165 -11.05 -4.67 18.13
C ALA A 165 -10.66 -5.89 17.29
N VAL A 166 -10.14 -5.66 16.08
CA VAL A 166 -9.57 -6.74 15.25
C VAL A 166 -8.37 -7.38 15.93
N ALA A 167 -7.47 -6.57 16.50
CA ALA A 167 -6.28 -7.07 17.18
C ALA A 167 -6.63 -7.92 18.42
N GLU A 168 -7.54 -7.43 19.26
CA GLU A 168 -8.03 -8.15 20.45
C GLU A 168 -8.69 -9.49 20.05
N TYR A 169 -9.55 -9.47 19.04
CA TYR A 169 -10.20 -10.70 18.56
C TYR A 169 -9.21 -11.74 18.03
N ILE A 170 -8.21 -11.32 17.24
CA ILE A 170 -7.27 -12.26 16.59
C ILE A 170 -6.23 -12.81 17.56
N ALA A 171 -5.68 -11.98 18.43
CA ALA A 171 -4.52 -12.30 19.26
C ALA A 171 -4.80 -12.33 20.78
N GLY A 172 -5.97 -11.87 21.20
CA GLY A 172 -6.32 -11.75 22.62
C GLY A 172 -5.69 -10.54 23.31
N SER A 173 -4.82 -9.80 22.64
CA SER A 173 -4.30 -8.52 23.08
C SER A 173 -3.68 -7.74 21.93
N THR A 174 -3.73 -6.41 22.00
CA THR A 174 -3.03 -5.54 21.05
C THR A 174 -1.52 -5.82 21.03
N ALA A 175 -0.91 -6.12 22.18
CA ALA A 175 0.53 -6.41 22.26
C ALA A 175 0.91 -7.70 21.52
N ASP A 176 0.14 -8.76 21.68
CA ASP A 176 0.37 -10.03 20.96
C ASP A 176 0.11 -9.86 19.46
N PHE A 177 -0.89 -9.06 19.10
CA PHE A 177 -1.15 -8.75 17.69
C PHE A 177 0.01 -7.98 17.04
N VAL A 178 0.58 -6.99 17.74
CA VAL A 178 1.77 -6.25 17.26
C VAL A 178 2.96 -7.19 17.08
N ARG A 179 3.13 -8.18 17.96
CA ARG A 179 4.15 -9.22 17.76
C ARG A 179 3.90 -10.00 16.47
N MET A 180 2.65 -10.42 16.21
CA MET A 180 2.28 -11.09 14.95
C MET A 180 2.55 -10.19 13.72
N MET A 181 2.27 -8.87 13.81
CA MET A 181 2.56 -7.93 12.72
C MET A 181 4.05 -7.90 12.38
N ASN A 182 4.92 -7.82 13.39
CA ASN A 182 6.37 -7.77 13.20
C ASN A 182 6.94 -9.12 12.71
N GLU A 183 6.44 -10.25 13.24
CA GLU A 183 6.79 -11.59 12.75
C GLU A 183 6.40 -11.73 11.26
N ARG A 184 5.18 -11.31 10.91
CA ARG A 184 4.71 -11.39 9.52
C ARG A 184 5.48 -10.47 8.58
N ALA A 185 5.84 -9.27 9.02
CA ALA A 185 6.69 -8.36 8.25
C ALA A 185 8.06 -9.01 7.97
N TYR A 186 8.68 -9.63 8.97
CA TYR A 186 9.92 -10.36 8.81
C TYR A 186 9.81 -11.51 7.80
N GLU A 187 8.75 -12.33 7.88
CA GLU A 187 8.48 -13.42 6.94
C GLU A 187 8.32 -12.93 5.50
N LEU A 188 7.74 -11.74 5.30
CA LEU A 188 7.58 -11.11 4.00
C LEU A 188 8.87 -10.47 3.48
N GLY A 189 9.96 -10.52 4.27
CA GLY A 189 11.25 -9.94 3.91
C GLY A 189 11.30 -8.42 4.07
N CYS A 190 10.42 -7.85 4.89
CA CYS A 190 10.46 -6.43 5.25
C CYS A 190 11.60 -6.18 6.25
N LYS A 191 12.65 -5.50 5.81
CA LYS A 191 13.88 -5.30 6.59
C LYS A 191 13.87 -3.99 7.38
N ASP A 192 13.11 -3.02 6.91
CA ASP A 192 13.04 -1.67 7.44
C ASP A 192 11.60 -1.31 7.83
N THR A 193 10.96 -2.27 8.52
CA THR A 193 9.58 -2.12 9.01
C THR A 193 9.50 -2.57 10.47
N HIS A 194 8.86 -1.74 11.29
CA HIS A 194 8.53 -2.07 12.67
C HIS A 194 7.19 -1.44 13.05
N PHE A 195 6.31 -2.25 13.62
CA PHE A 195 4.99 -1.86 14.07
C PHE A 195 4.91 -1.80 15.59
N ASN A 196 4.25 -0.78 16.16
CA ASN A 196 3.97 -0.62 17.59
C ASN A 196 2.49 -0.67 17.91
N ASN A 197 1.64 -0.55 16.92
CA ASN A 197 0.18 -0.58 17.10
C ASN A 197 -0.50 -1.05 15.79
N PRO A 198 -1.77 -1.47 15.84
CA PRO A 198 -2.48 -2.01 14.68
C PRO A 198 -3.09 -0.93 13.76
N HIS A 199 -3.04 0.35 14.13
CA HIS A 199 -3.78 1.41 13.47
C HIS A 199 -2.92 2.50 12.81
N GLY A 200 -1.67 2.67 13.24
CA GLY A 200 -0.73 3.63 12.66
C GLY A 200 -0.69 4.99 13.35
N LEU A 201 -1.19 5.12 14.59
CA LEU A 201 -0.88 6.29 15.41
C LEU A 201 0.63 6.41 15.56
N HIS A 202 1.09 7.65 15.57
CA HIS A 202 2.50 7.97 15.52
C HIS A 202 3.28 7.45 16.74
N ASP A 203 4.40 6.83 16.44
CA ASP A 203 5.44 6.46 17.39
C ASP A 203 6.77 6.49 16.61
N GLU A 204 7.86 6.97 17.21
CA GLU A 204 9.17 7.09 16.55
C GLU A 204 9.72 5.74 16.08
N SER A 205 9.35 4.65 16.75
CA SER A 205 9.73 3.30 16.39
C SER A 205 8.69 2.58 15.50
N HIS A 206 7.62 3.26 15.08
CA HIS A 206 6.61 2.75 14.15
C HIS A 206 6.90 3.25 12.74
N TYR A 207 7.66 2.50 11.97
CA TYR A 207 8.15 2.91 10.65
C TYR A 207 8.07 1.79 9.63
N THR A 208 8.15 2.16 8.36
CA THR A 208 8.24 1.25 7.21
C THR A 208 8.98 1.95 6.05
N THR A 209 9.10 1.27 4.91
CA THR A 209 9.52 1.86 3.63
C THR A 209 8.44 1.65 2.57
N ALA A 210 8.46 2.41 1.49
CA ALA A 210 7.54 2.19 0.38
C ALA A 210 7.71 0.78 -0.21
N ARG A 211 8.94 0.27 -0.25
CA ARG A 211 9.25 -1.07 -0.74
C ARG A 211 8.71 -2.17 0.18
N ASP A 212 8.88 -2.04 1.48
CA ASP A 212 8.36 -3.02 2.43
C ASP A 212 6.83 -3.02 2.48
N LEU A 213 6.22 -1.83 2.46
CA LEU A 213 4.76 -1.74 2.40
C LEU A 213 4.19 -2.31 1.09
N ALA A 214 4.92 -2.21 -0.01
CA ALA A 214 4.53 -2.86 -1.26
C ALA A 214 4.56 -4.39 -1.12
N ARG A 215 5.54 -4.99 -0.42
CA ARG A 215 5.56 -6.44 -0.12
C ARG A 215 4.35 -6.87 0.70
N ILE A 216 4.04 -6.10 1.75
CA ILE A 216 2.85 -6.33 2.59
C ILE A 216 1.58 -6.24 1.76
N THR A 217 1.47 -5.22 0.90
CA THR A 217 0.33 -5.02 0.01
C THR A 217 0.18 -6.15 -1.00
N GLN A 218 1.29 -6.61 -1.59
CA GLN A 218 1.29 -7.77 -2.49
C GLN A 218 0.81 -9.03 -1.78
N ALA A 219 1.26 -9.28 -0.55
CA ALA A 219 0.78 -10.40 0.26
C ALA A 219 -0.73 -10.30 0.54
N ALA A 220 -1.21 -9.12 0.91
CA ALA A 220 -2.64 -8.87 1.15
C ALA A 220 -3.50 -9.07 -0.11
N LEU A 221 -2.94 -8.83 -1.29
CA LEU A 221 -3.61 -9.04 -2.57
C LEU A 221 -3.46 -10.48 -3.11
N SER A 222 -2.52 -11.28 -2.60
CA SER A 222 -2.29 -12.67 -3.01
C SER A 222 -2.98 -13.63 -2.01
N PRO A 223 -3.37 -14.85 -2.39
CA PRO A 223 -3.13 -15.65 -3.59
C PRO A 223 -4.35 -15.82 -4.50
N SER A 224 -5.41 -15.07 -4.36
CA SER A 224 -6.67 -15.23 -5.09
C SER A 224 -6.95 -14.11 -6.09
N PHE A 225 -6.04 -13.18 -6.27
CA PHE A 225 -6.22 -12.01 -7.11
C PHE A 225 -5.20 -11.94 -8.24
N LYS A 226 -5.33 -12.86 -9.17
CA LYS A 226 -4.91 -12.56 -10.54
C LYS A 226 -6.01 -11.73 -11.19
N THR A 227 -6.08 -10.45 -10.86
CA THR A 227 -6.75 -9.49 -11.73
C THR A 227 -5.72 -9.06 -12.77
N SER A 228 -6.06 -9.30 -14.02
CA SER A 228 -5.29 -8.79 -15.16
C SER A 228 -5.07 -7.29 -14.99
N SER A 229 -3.82 -6.86 -15.05
CA SER A 229 -3.41 -5.46 -15.26
C SER A 229 -3.68 -4.43 -14.17
N THR A 230 -3.48 -4.74 -12.89
CA THR A 230 -3.53 -3.69 -11.87
C THR A 230 -2.15 -3.49 -11.23
N GLY A 231 -1.59 -2.30 -11.36
CA GLY A 231 -0.40 -1.89 -10.61
C GLY A 231 -0.79 -1.48 -9.19
N ALA A 232 0.05 -1.79 -8.21
CA ALA A 232 -0.07 -1.22 -6.87
C ALA A 232 0.85 0.00 -6.77
N PHE A 233 0.27 1.14 -6.40
CA PHE A 233 1.02 2.36 -6.14
C PHE A 233 1.03 2.65 -4.64
N VAL A 234 2.22 2.78 -4.08
CA VAL A 234 2.41 3.16 -2.68
C VAL A 234 3.15 4.50 -2.65
N SER A 235 2.53 5.52 -2.08
CA SER A 235 3.16 6.83 -1.91
C SER A 235 2.95 7.36 -0.49
N PHE A 236 3.98 8.00 0.05
CA PHE A 236 3.93 8.68 1.35
C PHE A 236 4.02 10.18 1.11
N SER A 237 2.98 10.91 1.52
CA SER A 237 2.99 12.37 1.54
C SER A 237 3.35 12.86 2.93
N SER A 238 4.38 13.68 3.05
CA SER A 238 4.66 14.41 4.30
C SER A 238 3.62 15.53 4.48
N LYS A 239 2.97 15.56 5.63
CA LYS A 239 2.27 16.75 6.09
C LYS A 239 3.24 17.71 6.70
#